data_31db01f3dbc2cd533dd6b59c5f87cb78
#
_entry.id   31db01f3dbc2cd533dd6b59c5f87cb78
#
_cell.length_a   1.000
_cell.length_b   1.000
_cell.length_c   1.000
_cell.angle_alpha   90.00
_cell.angle_beta   90.00
_cell.angle_gamma   90.00
#
_symmetry.space_group_name_H-M   'P 1'
#
loop_
_entity.id
_entity.type
_entity.pdbx_description
1 polymer ?
#
loop_
_entity_poly.entity_id
_entity_poly.type
_entity_poly.pdbx_seq_one_letter_code
_entity_poly.pdbx_strand_id
1 'polypeptide(L)'
;MKKLLFTFLVIFLTSCASHDKQNKHHRTKITVEALQKDVVYTHKQLVKMHPDLYWYTSKEALDKKFDSLAQSITEPLTPNEFYHKISPIVSSVRQGHMSMNMFQLTSPDSLKKKYKGSTHPLSHFEYEYLDDRLFIERNRSRKDSILQKGTEILSINGIKPIDLFKKYRPTFTSDGFNETAIPYFFARKVNSYYVNELGFVDSVTIKASCADSVFYHTIKRTFKKSKRLLKQVEDSLQKNKIVDSDSLRKLSKKEQQIKRSAIKEQRKKQSFQKKWFGYDEKNKTYAKEVLFPVATDSTTAILKIRNFSEGKIKVYDTIFSVLHANNVEDLIIDLRGNPGGRLNDIHRLSRYLNDSAFVFTQPATITHRATYFNLLKGKSIPAQVFASPFIGIYSLVRGVSAKRNEDGLLQVPLKSSKYINPKPLNYTKNIYVLTDGMTFSAAAIISSHLKGRNRAIFVGEETGGTFNGTVAGVMPVLKLPHSKLKLRVGLMTIKPTQQTKEEGYGVKPDIYIKPTIGDFLNETDPALEYILKEIEQRH
;
A
#
# COMPACT_ATOMS: atom_id res chain seq x y z
N MET A 1 44.34 -4.07 12.54
CA MET A 1 42.94 -4.52 12.78
C MET A 1 42.22 -3.72 13.89
N LYS A 2 42.79 -3.53 15.13
CA LYS A 2 42.11 -2.78 16.20
C LYS A 2 41.78 -1.30 15.84
N LYS A 3 42.65 -0.59 15.12
CA LYS A 3 42.40 0.81 14.70
C LYS A 3 41.31 0.90 13.62
N LEU A 4 41.21 -0.09 12.73
CA LEU A 4 40.13 -0.15 11.72
C LEU A 4 38.76 -0.42 12.37
N LEU A 5 38.72 -1.27 13.40
CA LEU A 5 37.50 -1.56 14.17
C LEU A 5 37.01 -0.34 14.96
N PHE A 6 37.94 0.47 15.49
CA PHE A 6 37.61 1.69 16.23
C PHE A 6 37.08 2.79 15.30
N THR A 7 37.64 2.93 14.09
CA THR A 7 37.15 3.86 13.07
C THR A 7 35.77 3.47 12.58
N PHE A 8 35.48 2.17 12.44
CA PHE A 8 34.14 1.67 12.12
C PHE A 8 33.12 1.91 13.24
N LEU A 9 33.52 1.81 14.51
CA LEU A 9 32.64 2.06 15.66
C LEU A 9 32.27 3.54 15.80
N VAL A 10 33.21 4.46 15.50
CA VAL A 10 32.97 5.92 15.56
C VAL A 10 32.03 6.38 14.45
N ILE A 11 32.07 5.75 13.25
CA ILE A 11 31.15 6.06 12.16
C ILE A 11 29.71 5.64 12.47
N PHE A 12 29.50 4.61 13.31
CA PHE A 12 28.17 4.20 13.76
C PHE A 12 27.50 5.15 14.74
N LEU A 13 28.26 5.98 15.45
CA LEU A 13 27.72 6.86 16.49
C LEU A 13 27.23 8.24 15.99
N THR A 14 27.46 8.59 14.72
CA THR A 14 27.16 9.94 14.22
C THR A 14 25.86 10.04 13.40
N SER A 15 25.03 8.98 13.32
CA SER A 15 23.88 8.93 12.40
C SER A 15 22.51 9.18 13.01
N CYS A 16 22.37 9.46 14.30
CA CYS A 16 21.07 9.80 14.90
C CYS A 16 20.92 11.33 14.97
N ALA A 17 20.34 11.94 13.94
CA ALA A 17 19.82 13.30 14.11
C ALA A 17 18.76 13.28 15.22
N SER A 18 18.88 14.16 16.23
CA SER A 18 17.88 14.28 17.29
C SER A 18 16.53 14.69 16.69
N HIS A 19 15.43 14.28 17.31
CA HIS A 19 14.08 14.65 16.88
C HIS A 19 13.88 16.17 16.97
N ASP A 20 14.48 16.82 17.98
CA ASP A 20 14.40 18.27 18.11
C ASP A 20 15.11 19.00 16.97
N LYS A 21 16.29 18.51 16.54
CA LYS A 21 16.98 19.04 15.36
C LYS A 21 16.14 18.86 14.10
N GLN A 22 15.45 17.73 13.97
CA GLN A 22 14.57 17.45 12.85
C GLN A 22 13.34 18.35 12.86
N ASN A 23 12.68 18.55 14.01
CA ASN A 23 11.54 19.42 14.17
C ASN A 23 11.92 20.90 14.02
N LYS A 24 13.11 21.30 14.50
CA LYS A 24 13.66 22.64 14.27
C LYS A 24 13.81 22.89 12.77
N HIS A 25 14.41 21.96 12.04
CA HIS A 25 14.52 22.08 10.58
C HIS A 25 13.17 22.24 9.90
N HIS A 26 12.16 21.47 10.33
CA HIS A 26 10.80 21.56 9.78
C HIS A 26 10.15 22.94 9.94
N ARG A 27 10.51 23.68 11.00
CA ARG A 27 9.97 25.02 11.30
C ARG A 27 10.87 26.15 10.83
N THR A 28 12.11 25.88 10.44
CA THR A 28 13.06 26.89 9.99
C THR A 28 12.81 27.21 8.53
N LYS A 29 12.71 28.48 8.21
CA LYS A 29 12.62 28.96 6.83
C LYS A 29 13.96 28.73 6.11
N ILE A 30 13.88 28.29 4.87
CA ILE A 30 14.99 28.01 3.97
C ILE A 30 15.06 29.15 2.97
N THR A 31 16.27 29.60 2.62
CA THR A 31 16.44 30.72 1.70
C THR A 31 15.90 30.44 0.30
N VAL A 32 15.56 31.48 -0.42
CA VAL A 32 15.02 31.43 -1.79
C VAL A 32 15.92 30.61 -2.70
N GLU A 33 17.23 30.92 -2.71
CA GLU A 33 18.22 30.28 -3.58
C GLU A 33 18.33 28.77 -3.28
N ALA A 34 18.25 28.38 -2.00
CA ALA A 34 18.33 26.99 -1.59
C ALA A 34 17.10 26.20 -2.04
N LEU A 35 15.90 26.82 -1.95
CA LEU A 35 14.66 26.21 -2.44
C LEU A 35 14.62 26.10 -3.97
N GLN A 36 15.07 27.13 -4.67
CA GLN A 36 15.20 27.10 -6.14
C GLN A 36 16.16 26.01 -6.59
N LYS A 37 17.29 25.81 -5.87
CA LYS A 37 18.20 24.67 -6.12
C LYS A 37 17.52 23.32 -5.91
N ASP A 38 16.63 23.19 -4.91
CA ASP A 38 15.86 21.96 -4.69
C ASP A 38 14.84 21.72 -5.83
N VAL A 39 14.24 22.76 -6.41
CA VAL A 39 13.36 22.67 -7.58
C VAL A 39 14.14 22.12 -8.78
N VAL A 40 15.27 22.76 -9.13
CA VAL A 40 16.16 22.33 -10.22
C VAL A 40 16.68 20.90 -10.01
N TYR A 41 17.09 20.58 -8.78
CA TYR A 41 17.51 19.22 -8.43
C TYR A 41 16.41 18.21 -8.65
N THR A 42 15.17 18.50 -8.21
CA THR A 42 14.02 17.62 -8.38
C THR A 42 13.76 17.33 -9.85
N HIS A 43 13.66 18.35 -10.68
CA HIS A 43 13.47 18.23 -12.12
C HIS A 43 14.57 17.37 -12.78
N LYS A 44 15.84 17.70 -12.52
CA LYS A 44 17.00 16.95 -13.04
C LYS A 44 16.97 15.47 -12.62
N GLN A 45 16.55 15.15 -11.38
CA GLN A 45 16.45 13.75 -10.97
C GLN A 45 15.30 13.03 -11.66
N LEU A 46 14.16 13.66 -11.87
CA LEU A 46 13.04 13.07 -12.60
C LEU A 46 13.45 12.75 -14.05
N VAL A 47 14.00 13.72 -14.77
CA VAL A 47 14.51 13.53 -16.15
C VAL A 47 15.54 12.40 -16.23
N LYS A 48 16.44 12.32 -15.26
CA LYS A 48 17.51 11.31 -15.24
C LYS A 48 17.00 9.91 -14.94
N MET A 49 15.95 9.78 -14.12
CA MET A 49 15.64 8.51 -13.48
C MET A 49 14.34 7.86 -13.96
N HIS A 50 13.36 8.67 -14.36
CA HIS A 50 12.02 8.18 -14.70
C HIS A 50 11.94 7.79 -16.18
N PRO A 51 11.69 6.53 -16.54
CA PRO A 51 11.76 6.07 -17.93
C PRO A 51 10.70 6.67 -18.85
N ASP A 52 9.48 6.90 -18.35
CA ASP A 52 8.35 7.46 -19.10
C ASP A 52 7.83 8.74 -18.41
N LEU A 53 8.75 9.70 -18.17
CA LEU A 53 8.42 10.95 -17.48
C LEU A 53 7.32 11.75 -18.20
N TYR A 54 7.30 11.64 -19.50
CA TYR A 54 6.44 12.41 -20.40
C TYR A 54 5.24 11.61 -20.94
N TRP A 55 4.87 10.51 -20.27
CA TRP A 55 3.76 9.66 -20.71
C TRP A 55 2.42 10.39 -20.74
N TYR A 56 2.15 11.21 -19.70
CA TYR A 56 0.86 11.93 -19.53
C TYR A 56 1.00 13.46 -19.54
N THR A 57 2.20 13.98 -19.71
CA THR A 57 2.48 15.42 -19.77
C THR A 57 3.62 15.65 -20.76
N SER A 58 3.55 16.69 -21.59
CA SER A 58 4.64 16.97 -22.50
C SER A 58 5.88 17.50 -21.77
N LYS A 59 7.04 17.35 -22.40
CA LYS A 59 8.31 17.86 -21.86
C LYS A 59 8.23 19.37 -21.62
N GLU A 60 7.74 20.11 -22.60
CA GLU A 60 7.63 21.57 -22.58
C GLU A 60 6.70 22.04 -21.45
N ALA A 61 5.57 21.34 -21.26
CA ALA A 61 4.62 21.66 -20.21
C ALA A 61 5.22 21.40 -18.82
N LEU A 62 5.98 20.30 -18.64
CA LEU A 62 6.62 19.99 -17.38
C LEU A 62 7.77 20.93 -17.06
N ASP A 63 8.64 21.21 -18.05
CA ASP A 63 9.75 22.15 -17.93
C ASP A 63 9.21 23.54 -17.50
N LYS A 64 8.18 24.06 -18.19
CA LYS A 64 7.53 25.32 -17.85
C LYS A 64 6.99 25.34 -16.41
N LYS A 65 6.41 24.24 -15.93
CA LYS A 65 5.91 24.14 -14.55
C LYS A 65 7.04 24.25 -13.52
N PHE A 66 8.18 23.58 -13.75
CA PHE A 66 9.34 23.66 -12.88
C PHE A 66 9.99 25.04 -12.90
N ASP A 67 10.13 25.66 -14.06
CA ASP A 67 10.69 27.02 -14.23
C ASP A 67 9.78 28.05 -13.54
N SER A 68 8.46 28.00 -13.76
CA SER A 68 7.50 28.87 -13.10
C SER A 68 7.51 28.70 -11.58
N LEU A 69 7.65 27.45 -11.09
CA LEU A 69 7.79 27.22 -9.66
C LEU A 69 9.06 27.87 -9.11
N ALA A 70 10.21 27.70 -9.77
CA ALA A 70 11.46 28.30 -9.32
C ALA A 70 11.35 29.82 -9.24
N GLN A 71 10.76 30.46 -10.26
CA GLN A 71 10.53 31.91 -10.30
C GLN A 71 9.53 32.41 -9.24
N SER A 72 8.49 31.61 -8.91
CA SER A 72 7.47 31.96 -7.93
C SER A 72 7.94 31.93 -6.46
N ILE A 73 9.13 31.38 -6.20
CA ILE A 73 9.73 31.37 -4.87
C ILE A 73 10.53 32.64 -4.69
N THR A 74 9.90 33.66 -4.09
CA THR A 74 10.48 35.00 -3.87
C THR A 74 10.77 35.29 -2.40
N GLU A 75 10.33 34.41 -1.48
CA GLU A 75 10.55 34.53 -0.04
C GLU A 75 11.01 33.21 0.58
N PRO A 76 11.72 33.25 1.72
CA PRO A 76 12.10 32.03 2.44
C PRO A 76 10.88 31.26 2.93
N LEU A 77 10.85 29.94 2.73
CA LEU A 77 9.76 29.05 3.11
C LEU A 77 10.23 27.95 4.06
N THR A 78 9.32 27.50 4.91
CA THR A 78 9.50 26.25 5.66
C THR A 78 9.42 25.03 4.73
N PRO A 79 9.96 23.87 5.11
CA PRO A 79 9.80 22.65 4.31
C PRO A 79 8.33 22.28 4.01
N ASN A 80 7.41 22.59 4.90
CA ASN A 80 5.99 22.29 4.69
C ASN A 80 5.33 23.26 3.69
N GLU A 81 5.63 24.55 3.76
CA GLU A 81 5.18 25.52 2.76
C GLU A 81 5.74 25.17 1.38
N PHE A 82 7.02 24.82 1.31
CA PHE A 82 7.67 24.39 0.07
C PHE A 82 7.06 23.07 -0.45
N TYR A 83 6.71 22.12 0.44
CA TYR A 83 6.01 20.89 0.05
C TYR A 83 4.73 21.17 -0.72
N HIS A 84 3.90 22.11 -0.23
CA HIS A 84 2.64 22.49 -0.88
C HIS A 84 2.84 23.21 -2.22
N LYS A 85 4.02 23.78 -2.48
CA LYS A 85 4.37 24.36 -3.78
C LYS A 85 4.93 23.33 -4.77
N ILE A 86 5.86 22.46 -4.35
CA ILE A 86 6.56 21.53 -5.25
C ILE A 86 5.77 20.24 -5.50
N SER A 87 5.02 19.75 -4.50
CA SER A 87 4.32 18.47 -4.62
C SER A 87 3.25 18.46 -5.73
N PRO A 88 2.44 19.52 -5.96
CA PRO A 88 1.53 19.60 -7.10
C PRO A 88 2.23 19.48 -8.47
N ILE A 89 3.45 20.03 -8.60
CA ILE A 89 4.23 19.89 -9.84
C ILE A 89 4.67 18.44 -10.04
N VAL A 90 5.17 17.80 -8.98
CA VAL A 90 5.53 16.38 -9.02
C VAL A 90 4.32 15.50 -9.32
N SER A 91 3.16 15.77 -8.70
CA SER A 91 1.93 15.01 -8.95
C SER A 91 1.38 15.19 -10.37
N SER A 92 1.66 16.34 -11.01
CA SER A 92 1.20 16.61 -12.38
C SER A 92 1.88 15.74 -13.45
N VAL A 93 2.92 14.98 -13.11
CA VAL A 93 3.50 13.95 -13.98
C VAL A 93 2.55 12.75 -14.12
N ARG A 94 1.56 12.60 -13.21
CA ARG A 94 0.51 11.58 -13.26
C ARG A 94 1.04 10.15 -13.25
N GLN A 95 2.02 9.88 -12.36
CA GLN A 95 2.59 8.56 -12.14
C GLN A 95 2.40 8.16 -10.67
N GLY A 96 1.45 7.26 -10.40
CA GLY A 96 0.95 6.99 -9.05
C GLY A 96 1.96 6.42 -8.06
N HIS A 97 3.07 5.86 -8.54
CA HIS A 97 4.17 5.42 -7.70
C HIS A 97 5.22 6.51 -7.43
N MET A 98 5.10 7.66 -8.06
CA MET A 98 5.93 8.83 -7.81
C MET A 98 5.24 9.75 -6.79
N SER A 99 5.98 10.27 -5.82
CA SER A 99 5.41 11.19 -4.84
C SER A 99 6.49 12.04 -4.18
N MET A 100 6.12 13.28 -3.85
CA MET A 100 6.82 14.06 -2.86
C MET A 100 6.23 13.73 -1.49
N ASN A 101 7.04 13.21 -0.58
CA ASN A 101 6.58 12.89 0.76
C ASN A 101 6.67 14.13 1.64
N MET A 102 5.58 14.43 2.29
CA MET A 102 5.46 15.47 3.30
C MET A 102 6.50 15.26 4.41
N PHE A 103 7.07 16.33 4.91
CA PHE A 103 7.92 16.28 6.09
C PHE A 103 7.05 16.06 7.32
N GLN A 104 7.21 14.92 7.99
CA GLN A 104 6.42 14.62 9.18
C GLN A 104 7.12 15.12 10.44
N LEU A 105 6.38 15.83 11.29
CA LEU A 105 6.79 16.11 12.65
C LEU A 105 7.01 14.81 13.42
N THR A 106 8.10 14.77 14.19
CA THR A 106 8.39 13.67 15.12
C THR A 106 8.28 14.18 16.55
N SER A 107 8.02 13.28 17.49
CA SER A 107 7.97 13.68 18.92
C SER A 107 9.25 14.40 19.32
N PRO A 108 9.19 15.60 19.91
CA PRO A 108 10.36 16.30 20.44
C PRO A 108 11.15 15.43 21.41
N ASP A 109 12.48 15.59 21.43
CA ASP A 109 13.34 14.80 22.32
C ASP A 109 12.99 15.04 23.79
N SER A 110 12.61 16.25 24.16
CA SER A 110 12.07 16.63 25.48
C SER A 110 10.84 15.81 25.91
N LEU A 111 9.99 15.46 24.94
CA LEU A 111 8.78 14.67 25.17
C LEU A 111 8.95 13.18 24.85
N LYS A 112 10.12 12.78 24.34
CA LYS A 112 10.39 11.40 23.91
C LYS A 112 10.18 10.39 25.04
N LYS A 113 10.60 10.75 26.26
CA LYS A 113 10.37 9.91 27.45
C LYS A 113 8.90 9.86 27.81
N LYS A 114 8.21 11.01 27.80
CA LYS A 114 6.76 11.13 28.06
C LYS A 114 5.93 10.32 27.06
N TYR A 115 6.26 10.40 25.75
CA TYR A 115 5.49 9.74 24.69
C TYR A 115 5.99 8.35 24.30
N LYS A 116 7.02 7.84 24.98
CA LYS A 116 7.53 6.48 24.72
C LYS A 116 6.42 5.45 24.92
N GLY A 117 6.09 4.71 23.87
CA GLY A 117 5.04 3.70 23.91
C GLY A 117 3.62 4.25 23.93
N SER A 118 3.44 5.56 23.72
CA SER A 118 2.11 6.15 23.54
C SER A 118 1.60 5.97 22.10
N THR A 119 0.29 6.06 21.94
CA THR A 119 -0.40 6.06 20.64
C THR A 119 -1.13 7.39 20.49
N HIS A 120 -0.95 8.04 19.33
CA HIS A 120 -1.64 9.30 19.01
C HIS A 120 -3.17 9.10 19.03
N PRO A 121 -3.96 10.07 19.48
CA PRO A 121 -5.42 9.93 19.60
C PRO A 121 -6.10 9.38 18.34
N LEU A 122 -5.77 9.90 17.17
CA LEU A 122 -6.37 9.49 15.90
C LEU A 122 -5.86 8.14 15.36
N SER A 123 -4.75 7.59 15.87
CA SER A 123 -4.15 6.34 15.36
C SER A 123 -4.95 5.08 15.70
N HIS A 124 -6.02 5.21 16.46
CA HIS A 124 -6.93 4.12 16.79
C HIS A 124 -8.01 3.89 15.75
N PHE A 125 -8.17 4.81 14.80
CA PHE A 125 -9.26 4.78 13.83
C PHE A 125 -8.71 4.52 12.42
N GLU A 126 -9.49 3.80 11.64
CA GLU A 126 -9.40 3.71 10.19
C GLU A 126 -10.63 4.41 9.62
N TYR A 127 -10.46 5.02 8.47
CA TYR A 127 -11.45 5.92 7.92
C TYR A 127 -11.83 5.51 6.51
N GLU A 128 -13.07 5.79 6.15
CA GLU A 128 -13.58 5.78 4.79
C GLU A 128 -13.93 7.21 4.37
N TYR A 129 -13.62 7.59 3.14
CA TYR A 129 -13.93 8.90 2.58
C TYR A 129 -14.82 8.73 1.36
N LEU A 130 -16.10 9.02 1.54
CA LEU A 130 -17.15 8.83 0.56
C LEU A 130 -17.90 10.14 0.35
N ASP A 131 -18.07 10.56 -0.90
CA ASP A 131 -18.85 11.73 -1.31
C ASP A 131 -18.54 12.97 -0.44
N ASP A 132 -17.24 13.28 -0.32
CA ASP A 132 -16.68 14.40 0.44
C ASP A 132 -16.92 14.35 1.96
N ARG A 133 -17.35 13.22 2.49
CA ARG A 133 -17.60 12.96 3.92
C ARG A 133 -16.63 11.92 4.45
N LEU A 134 -16.21 12.08 5.71
CA LEU A 134 -15.27 11.18 6.38
C LEU A 134 -16.00 10.37 7.45
N PHE A 135 -15.91 9.04 7.36
CA PHE A 135 -16.52 8.12 8.30
C PHE A 135 -15.48 7.29 9.04
N ILE A 136 -15.80 6.85 10.24
CA ILE A 136 -15.05 5.79 10.92
C ILE A 136 -15.36 4.46 10.21
N GLU A 137 -14.37 3.85 9.59
CA GLU A 137 -14.46 2.48 9.06
C GLU A 137 -14.24 1.45 10.17
N ARG A 138 -13.26 1.73 11.04
CA ARG A 138 -12.92 0.81 12.13
C ARG A 138 -12.36 1.54 13.34
N ASN A 139 -12.90 1.22 14.52
CA ASN A 139 -12.35 1.61 15.80
C ASN A 139 -11.51 0.47 16.40
N ARG A 140 -10.21 0.71 16.57
CA ARG A 140 -9.26 -0.22 17.20
C ARG A 140 -8.99 0.10 18.66
N SER A 141 -9.63 1.14 19.20
CA SER A 141 -9.52 1.51 20.61
C SER A 141 -10.24 0.48 21.47
N ARG A 142 -9.57 -0.03 22.50
CA ARG A 142 -10.20 -0.87 23.52
C ARG A 142 -10.90 -0.05 24.61
N LYS A 143 -10.77 1.29 24.55
CA LYS A 143 -11.24 2.22 25.58
C LYS A 143 -12.32 3.16 25.08
N ASP A 144 -12.43 3.31 23.78
CA ASP A 144 -13.41 4.18 23.15
C ASP A 144 -14.50 3.31 22.53
N SER A 145 -15.72 3.44 23.04
CA SER A 145 -16.92 2.77 22.55
C SER A 145 -17.89 3.72 21.85
N ILE A 146 -17.54 5.02 21.76
CA ILE A 146 -18.44 6.05 21.25
C ILE A 146 -18.30 6.19 19.73
N LEU A 147 -17.05 6.32 19.24
CA LEU A 147 -16.78 6.45 17.81
C LEU A 147 -16.75 5.07 17.14
N GLN A 148 -17.91 4.57 16.75
CA GLN A 148 -18.06 3.28 16.10
C GLN A 148 -18.02 3.41 14.57
N LYS A 149 -17.99 2.27 13.86
CA LYS A 149 -18.14 2.21 12.41
C LYS A 149 -19.41 2.96 11.99
N GLY A 150 -19.33 3.71 10.91
CA GLY A 150 -20.43 4.53 10.41
C GLY A 150 -20.56 5.92 11.05
N THR A 151 -19.83 6.22 12.15
CA THR A 151 -19.81 7.57 12.71
C THR A 151 -19.15 8.54 11.72
N GLU A 152 -19.84 9.59 11.32
CA GLU A 152 -19.30 10.67 10.49
C GLU A 152 -18.47 11.65 11.31
N ILE A 153 -17.30 12.02 10.79
CA ILE A 153 -16.42 13.03 11.37
C ILE A 153 -16.68 14.38 10.71
N LEU A 154 -17.33 15.29 11.43
CA LEU A 154 -17.63 16.64 10.93
C LEU A 154 -16.44 17.60 11.07
N SER A 155 -15.67 17.48 12.17
CA SER A 155 -14.41 18.20 12.33
C SER A 155 -13.53 17.58 13.42
N ILE A 156 -12.22 17.82 13.35
CA ILE A 156 -11.23 17.46 14.38
C ILE A 156 -10.51 18.73 14.80
N ASN A 157 -10.65 19.13 16.05
CA ASN A 157 -10.18 20.44 16.57
C ASN A 157 -10.57 21.62 15.64
N GLY A 158 -11.79 21.61 15.13
CA GLY A 158 -12.33 22.65 14.24
C GLY A 158 -11.98 22.49 12.76
N ILE A 159 -11.00 21.65 12.39
CA ILE A 159 -10.62 21.42 10.99
C ILE A 159 -11.59 20.39 10.37
N LYS A 160 -12.29 20.80 9.32
CA LYS A 160 -13.20 19.92 8.58
C LYS A 160 -12.43 18.98 7.65
N PRO A 161 -12.84 17.70 7.50
CA PRO A 161 -12.19 16.75 6.57
C PRO A 161 -12.14 17.25 5.14
N ILE A 162 -13.21 17.87 4.65
CA ILE A 162 -13.27 18.41 3.27
C ILE A 162 -12.26 19.54 3.03
N ASP A 163 -12.04 20.43 4.02
CA ASP A 163 -11.06 21.50 3.89
C ASP A 163 -9.63 20.91 3.87
N LEU A 164 -9.40 19.89 4.71
CA LEU A 164 -8.15 19.15 4.72
C LEU A 164 -7.93 18.41 3.39
N PHE A 165 -8.96 17.75 2.85
CA PHE A 165 -8.90 17.09 1.55
C PHE A 165 -8.55 18.09 0.44
N LYS A 166 -9.26 19.21 0.33
CA LYS A 166 -8.99 20.27 -0.68
C LYS A 166 -7.57 20.79 -0.58
N LYS A 167 -7.04 21.00 0.64
CA LYS A 167 -5.67 21.47 0.87
C LYS A 167 -4.63 20.47 0.34
N TYR A 168 -4.82 19.17 0.58
CA TYR A 168 -3.86 18.14 0.22
C TYR A 168 -4.11 17.50 -1.15
N ARG A 169 -5.31 17.67 -1.74
CA ARG A 169 -5.70 17.08 -3.03
C ARG A 169 -4.67 17.32 -4.16
N PRO A 170 -4.10 18.52 -4.34
CA PRO A 170 -3.12 18.76 -5.40
C PRO A 170 -1.80 17.98 -5.22
N THR A 171 -1.54 17.45 -4.02
CA THR A 171 -0.31 16.72 -3.70
C THR A 171 -0.43 15.21 -3.93
N PHE A 172 -1.63 14.70 -4.25
CA PHE A 172 -1.85 13.29 -4.56
C PHE A 172 -1.44 12.99 -6.00
N THR A 173 -0.75 11.89 -6.16
CA THR A 173 -0.38 11.34 -7.46
C THR A 173 -1.35 10.22 -7.83
N SER A 174 -1.90 10.26 -9.03
CA SER A 174 -2.65 9.16 -9.64
C SER A 174 -1.87 8.58 -10.82
N ASP A 175 -2.20 7.38 -11.25
CA ASP A 175 -1.74 6.89 -12.54
C ASP A 175 -2.63 7.50 -13.65
N GLY A 176 -2.03 8.22 -14.58
CA GLY A 176 -2.74 8.87 -15.69
C GLY A 176 -3.76 9.94 -15.26
N PHE A 177 -4.90 9.93 -15.92
CA PHE A 177 -6.02 10.85 -15.68
C PHE A 177 -7.05 10.30 -14.69
N ASN A 178 -6.88 9.05 -14.27
CA ASN A 178 -7.73 8.38 -13.31
C ASN A 178 -7.52 8.95 -11.90
N GLU A 179 -8.60 9.27 -11.21
CA GLU A 179 -8.59 9.86 -9.87
C GLU A 179 -9.30 8.97 -8.84
N THR A 180 -9.79 7.80 -9.23
CA THR A 180 -10.57 6.91 -8.37
C THR A 180 -9.83 6.45 -7.12
N ALA A 181 -8.47 6.39 -7.16
CA ALA A 181 -7.64 6.05 -6.00
C ALA A 181 -7.51 7.16 -4.95
N ILE A 182 -7.82 8.42 -5.30
CA ILE A 182 -7.50 9.58 -4.46
C ILE A 182 -8.26 9.60 -3.14
N PRO A 183 -9.59 9.35 -3.08
CA PRO A 183 -10.33 9.25 -1.83
C PRO A 183 -9.73 8.20 -0.88
N TYR A 184 -9.34 7.05 -1.39
CA TYR A 184 -8.70 5.97 -0.64
C TYR A 184 -7.32 6.38 -0.09
N PHE A 185 -6.51 7.09 -0.89
CA PHE A 185 -5.23 7.62 -0.42
C PHE A 185 -5.40 8.67 0.68
N PHE A 186 -6.41 9.52 0.57
CA PHE A 186 -6.74 10.49 1.61
C PHE A 186 -7.15 9.79 2.90
N ALA A 187 -8.14 8.90 2.85
CA ALA A 187 -8.64 8.15 4.01
C ALA A 187 -7.49 7.45 4.78
N ARG A 188 -6.57 6.79 4.06
CA ARG A 188 -5.40 6.11 4.65
C ARG A 188 -4.40 7.06 5.30
N LYS A 189 -4.34 8.33 4.91
CA LYS A 189 -3.37 9.34 5.40
C LYS A 189 -3.99 10.41 6.30
N VAL A 190 -5.28 10.37 6.56
CA VAL A 190 -6.01 11.35 7.40
C VAL A 190 -5.25 11.67 8.68
N ASN A 191 -4.83 10.64 9.43
CA ASN A 191 -4.08 10.84 10.67
C ASN A 191 -2.79 11.64 10.48
N SER A 192 -2.07 11.40 9.38
CA SER A 192 -0.81 12.10 9.07
C SER A 192 -1.06 13.56 8.73
N TYR A 193 -2.14 13.86 8.01
CA TYR A 193 -2.50 15.23 7.66
C TYR A 193 -2.94 16.02 8.89
N TYR A 194 -3.80 15.47 9.72
CA TYR A 194 -4.19 16.13 10.97
C TYR A 194 -3.00 16.33 11.91
N VAL A 195 -2.09 15.36 12.03
CA VAL A 195 -0.85 15.53 12.82
C VAL A 195 0.03 16.65 12.25
N ASN A 196 0.07 16.80 10.93
CA ASN A 196 0.84 17.86 10.30
C ASN A 196 0.24 19.26 10.57
N GLU A 197 -1.08 19.37 10.61
CA GLU A 197 -1.78 20.62 10.90
C GLU A 197 -1.80 20.95 12.42
N LEU A 198 -2.08 19.97 13.25
CA LEU A 198 -2.27 20.17 14.70
C LEU A 198 -0.98 20.04 15.51
N GLY A 199 0.04 19.38 14.95
CA GLY A 199 1.26 19.05 15.67
C GLY A 199 1.08 17.93 16.70
N PHE A 200 1.93 17.95 17.75
CA PHE A 200 1.85 16.99 18.86
C PHE A 200 0.84 17.43 19.90
N VAL A 201 -0.27 16.73 19.97
CA VAL A 201 -1.36 16.98 20.93
C VAL A 201 -1.57 15.76 21.82
N ASP A 202 -1.96 15.99 23.09
CA ASP A 202 -2.29 14.93 24.06
C ASP A 202 -3.75 14.47 23.91
N SER A 203 -4.60 15.32 23.32
CA SER A 203 -6.00 15.01 23.02
C SER A 203 -6.45 15.69 21.74
N VAL A 204 -7.51 15.18 21.15
CA VAL A 204 -8.25 15.82 20.06
C VAL A 204 -9.73 15.84 20.40
N THR A 205 -10.41 16.91 20.06
CA THR A 205 -11.88 16.99 20.16
C THR A 205 -12.46 16.81 18.76
N ILE A 206 -13.29 15.79 18.63
CA ILE A 206 -13.99 15.45 17.40
C ILE A 206 -15.44 15.94 17.53
N LYS A 207 -15.90 16.71 16.55
CA LYS A 207 -17.32 16.89 16.29
C LYS A 207 -17.76 15.79 15.35
N ALA A 208 -18.71 14.97 15.75
CA ALA A 208 -19.15 13.81 15.01
C ALA A 208 -20.68 13.76 14.89
N SER A 209 -21.16 13.00 13.91
CA SER A 209 -22.57 12.68 13.75
C SER A 209 -22.75 11.15 13.68
N CYS A 210 -23.74 10.65 14.40
CA CYS A 210 -24.16 9.25 14.33
C CYS A 210 -25.69 9.20 14.40
N ALA A 211 -26.30 8.56 13.43
CA ALA A 211 -27.75 8.67 13.18
C ALA A 211 -28.12 10.16 13.11
N ASP A 212 -29.15 10.60 13.82
CA ASP A 212 -29.63 12.01 13.79
C ASP A 212 -29.00 12.90 14.86
N SER A 213 -27.98 12.41 15.58
CA SER A 213 -27.36 13.11 16.69
C SER A 213 -25.98 13.66 16.35
N VAL A 214 -25.76 14.95 16.65
CA VAL A 214 -24.45 15.60 16.58
C VAL A 214 -23.89 15.76 17.98
N PHE A 215 -22.64 15.35 18.19
CA PHE A 215 -22.00 15.39 19.49
C PHE A 215 -20.51 15.74 19.39
N TYR A 216 -19.93 16.11 20.53
CA TYR A 216 -18.49 16.31 20.68
C TYR A 216 -17.90 15.21 21.53
N HIS A 217 -16.79 14.65 21.08
CA HIS A 217 -16.05 13.61 21.80
C HIS A 217 -14.56 13.91 21.84
N THR A 218 -13.98 13.86 23.05
CA THR A 218 -12.55 14.11 23.24
C THR A 218 -11.78 12.82 23.43
N ILE A 219 -10.86 12.55 22.52
CA ILE A 219 -9.99 11.38 22.57
C ILE A 219 -8.63 11.79 23.11
N LYS A 220 -8.17 11.10 24.15
CA LYS A 220 -6.85 11.30 24.76
C LYS A 220 -5.82 10.33 24.18
N ARG A 221 -4.56 10.77 24.20
CA ARG A 221 -3.41 9.91 23.92
C ARG A 221 -3.41 8.72 24.86
N THR A 222 -3.18 7.53 24.33
CA THR A 222 -3.12 6.31 25.13
C THR A 222 -1.68 5.86 25.33
N PHE A 223 -1.38 5.31 26.50
CA PHE A 223 -0.08 4.75 26.83
C PHE A 223 -0.20 3.23 26.98
N LYS A 224 0.74 2.50 26.38
CA LYS A 224 0.84 1.05 26.60
C LYS A 224 1.14 0.80 28.07
N LYS A 225 0.40 -0.08 28.70
CA LYS A 225 0.76 -0.60 30.03
C LYS A 225 2.20 -1.17 29.97
N SER A 226 3.00 -0.98 31.01
CA SER A 226 4.39 -1.46 31.03
C SER A 226 4.42 -2.96 30.70
N LYS A 227 5.45 -3.43 29.96
CA LYS A 227 5.62 -4.87 29.66
C LYS A 227 5.59 -5.73 30.93
N ARG A 228 5.99 -5.17 32.07
CA ARG A 228 5.95 -5.84 33.37
C ARG A 228 4.52 -6.10 33.84
N LEU A 229 3.61 -5.12 33.65
CA LEU A 229 2.17 -5.28 33.99
C LEU A 229 1.46 -6.25 33.04
N LEU A 230 1.80 -6.19 31.73
CA LEU A 230 1.27 -7.15 30.76
C LEU A 230 1.74 -8.57 31.05
N LYS A 231 3.02 -8.74 31.42
CA LYS A 231 3.56 -10.04 31.82
C LYS A 231 2.89 -10.56 33.09
N GLN A 232 2.63 -9.70 34.08
CA GLN A 232 1.87 -10.08 35.28
C GLN A 232 0.44 -10.48 34.97
N VAL A 233 -0.23 -9.80 34.02
CA VAL A 233 -1.57 -10.16 33.54
C VAL A 233 -1.52 -11.43 32.69
N GLU A 234 -0.52 -11.60 31.83
CA GLU A 234 -0.30 -12.83 31.07
C GLU A 234 0.04 -14.01 31.99
N ASP A 235 0.89 -13.81 32.99
CA ASP A 235 1.21 -14.82 34.01
C ASP A 235 -0.04 -15.17 34.86
N SER A 236 -0.90 -14.18 35.15
CA SER A 236 -2.19 -14.40 35.84
C SER A 236 -3.21 -15.11 34.95
N LEU A 237 -3.26 -14.75 33.64
CA LEU A 237 -4.11 -15.44 32.65
C LEU A 237 -3.56 -16.83 32.30
N GLN A 238 -2.22 -17.02 32.34
CA GLN A 238 -1.63 -18.34 32.24
C GLN A 238 -1.91 -19.18 33.50
N LYS A 239 -1.93 -18.59 34.69
CA LYS A 239 -2.38 -19.27 35.91
C LYS A 239 -3.87 -19.67 35.80
N ASN A 240 -4.73 -18.84 35.19
CA ASN A 240 -6.13 -19.19 34.92
C ASN A 240 -6.31 -20.16 33.73
N LYS A 241 -5.31 -20.27 32.83
CA LYS A 241 -5.23 -21.34 31.81
C LYS A 241 -4.68 -22.66 32.37
N ILE A 242 -4.31 -22.70 33.64
CA ILE A 242 -4.01 -23.92 34.39
C ILE A 242 -5.26 -24.80 34.58
N VAL A 243 -6.47 -24.27 34.35
CA VAL A 243 -7.67 -25.10 34.22
C VAL A 243 -7.54 -26.16 33.12
N ASP A 244 -6.76 -25.88 32.06
CA ASP A 244 -6.47 -26.84 30.99
C ASP A 244 -5.34 -27.82 31.36
N SER A 245 -4.50 -27.50 32.35
CA SER A 245 -3.44 -28.40 32.85
C SER A 245 -3.98 -29.41 33.85
N ASP A 246 -5.00 -29.05 34.62
CA ASP A 246 -5.65 -29.98 35.55
C ASP A 246 -6.56 -30.99 34.83
N SER A 247 -7.15 -30.58 33.70
CA SER A 247 -7.83 -31.53 32.80
C SER A 247 -6.87 -32.52 32.16
N LEU A 248 -5.60 -32.10 31.91
CA LEU A 248 -4.53 -32.98 31.41
C LEU A 248 -3.96 -33.90 32.48
N ARG A 249 -3.94 -33.49 33.76
CA ARG A 249 -3.42 -34.30 34.86
C ARG A 249 -4.34 -35.51 35.20
N LYS A 250 -5.62 -35.41 34.87
CA LYS A 250 -6.60 -36.50 35.05
C LYS A 250 -6.57 -37.57 33.96
N LEU A 251 -5.81 -37.34 32.85
CA LEU A 251 -5.69 -38.27 31.74
C LEU A 251 -4.50 -39.21 31.95
N SER A 252 -4.60 -40.43 31.42
CA SER A 252 -3.48 -41.37 31.39
C SER A 252 -2.30 -40.77 30.62
N LYS A 253 -1.07 -41.23 30.87
CA LYS A 253 0.14 -40.77 30.17
C LYS A 253 0.01 -40.86 28.63
N LYS A 254 -0.66 -41.90 28.14
CA LYS A 254 -0.90 -42.13 26.70
C LYS A 254 -1.85 -41.09 26.11
N GLU A 255 -2.95 -40.77 26.80
CA GLU A 255 -3.91 -39.75 26.38
C GLU A 255 -3.32 -38.34 26.42
N GLN A 256 -2.47 -38.04 27.44
CA GLN A 256 -1.72 -36.79 27.51
C GLN A 256 -0.78 -36.63 26.31
N GLN A 257 -0.10 -37.69 25.89
CA GLN A 257 0.80 -37.69 24.74
C GLN A 257 0.05 -37.45 23.43
N ILE A 258 -1.10 -38.11 23.24
CA ILE A 258 -1.98 -37.93 22.09
C ILE A 258 -2.50 -36.48 22.04
N LYS A 259 -2.98 -35.94 23.16
CA LYS A 259 -3.49 -34.56 23.22
C LYS A 259 -2.40 -33.51 22.95
N ARG A 260 -1.18 -33.73 23.48
CA ARG A 260 0.00 -32.87 23.22
C ARG A 260 0.43 -32.93 21.75
N SER A 261 0.42 -34.10 21.13
CA SER A 261 0.76 -34.26 19.71
C SER A 261 -0.30 -33.55 18.82
N ALA A 262 -1.59 -33.73 19.11
CA ALA A 262 -2.67 -33.04 18.40
C ALA A 262 -2.57 -31.51 18.51
N ILE A 263 -2.31 -30.97 19.72
CA ILE A 263 -2.09 -29.52 19.91
C ILE A 263 -0.86 -29.03 19.15
N LYS A 264 0.23 -29.82 19.14
CA LYS A 264 1.44 -29.47 18.39
C LYS A 264 1.19 -29.45 16.87
N GLU A 265 0.45 -30.42 16.38
CA GLU A 265 0.06 -30.50 14.97
C GLU A 265 -0.87 -29.34 14.56
N GLN A 266 -1.88 -29.04 15.39
CA GLN A 266 -2.78 -27.91 15.19
C GLN A 266 -2.01 -26.57 15.15
N ARG A 267 -1.06 -26.36 16.08
CA ARG A 267 -0.20 -25.16 16.08
C ARG A 267 0.68 -25.09 14.83
N LYS A 268 1.21 -26.23 14.37
CA LYS A 268 2.00 -26.31 13.12
C LYS A 268 1.14 -25.95 11.91
N LYS A 269 -0.09 -26.48 11.84
CA LYS A 269 -1.07 -26.16 10.78
C LYS A 269 -1.45 -24.69 10.78
N GLN A 270 -1.74 -24.10 11.92
CA GLN A 270 -2.04 -22.66 12.05
C GLN A 270 -0.85 -21.78 11.66
N SER A 271 0.38 -22.14 12.09
CA SER A 271 1.60 -21.42 11.72
C SER A 271 1.86 -21.49 10.22
N PHE A 272 1.61 -22.65 9.61
CA PHE A 272 1.68 -22.84 8.16
C PHE A 272 0.68 -21.93 7.45
N GLN A 273 -0.60 -21.95 7.83
CA GLN A 273 -1.64 -21.10 7.24
C GLN A 273 -1.28 -19.63 7.34
N LYS A 274 -0.91 -19.13 8.54
CA LYS A 274 -0.49 -17.74 8.73
C LYS A 274 0.62 -17.32 7.77
N LYS A 275 1.65 -18.16 7.61
CA LYS A 275 2.79 -17.89 6.73
C LYS A 275 2.44 -17.96 5.25
N TRP A 276 1.63 -18.94 4.83
CA TRP A 276 1.33 -19.20 3.42
C TRP A 276 0.31 -18.21 2.87
N PHE A 277 -0.75 -17.95 3.61
CA PHE A 277 -1.83 -17.05 3.19
C PHE A 277 -1.56 -15.58 3.55
N GLY A 278 -0.48 -15.29 4.29
CA GLY A 278 -0.08 -13.93 4.66
C GLY A 278 -1.00 -13.33 5.72
N TYR A 279 -0.86 -13.80 6.98
CA TYR A 279 -1.69 -13.31 8.07
C TYR A 279 -1.21 -11.96 8.60
N ASP A 280 -2.10 -10.98 8.57
CA ASP A 280 -1.91 -9.67 9.20
C ASP A 280 -2.40 -9.73 10.66
N GLU A 281 -1.45 -9.74 11.61
CA GLU A 281 -1.75 -9.77 13.05
C GLU A 281 -2.51 -8.52 13.52
N LYS A 282 -2.33 -7.38 12.84
CA LYS A 282 -3.00 -6.13 13.19
C LYS A 282 -4.48 -6.17 12.82
N ASN A 283 -4.79 -6.66 11.63
CA ASN A 283 -6.12 -6.71 11.07
C ASN A 283 -6.84 -8.04 11.35
N LYS A 284 -6.09 -9.07 11.80
CA LYS A 284 -6.57 -10.44 11.98
C LYS A 284 -7.19 -11.03 10.70
N THR A 285 -6.62 -10.68 9.55
CA THR A 285 -7.07 -11.12 8.22
C THR A 285 -5.93 -11.78 7.45
N TYR A 286 -6.26 -12.58 6.45
CA TYR A 286 -5.30 -13.12 5.54
C TYR A 286 -5.17 -12.25 4.28
N ALA A 287 -3.97 -12.14 3.72
CA ALA A 287 -3.75 -11.44 2.46
C ALA A 287 -4.45 -12.15 1.29
N LYS A 288 -4.55 -13.48 1.36
CA LYS A 288 -5.27 -14.31 0.40
C LYS A 288 -6.20 -15.25 1.16
N GLU A 289 -7.46 -15.34 0.74
CA GLU A 289 -8.50 -16.10 1.44
C GLU A 289 -9.49 -16.65 0.44
N VAL A 290 -9.92 -17.89 0.65
CA VAL A 290 -10.99 -18.52 -0.14
C VAL A 290 -12.21 -18.65 0.76
N LEU A 291 -13.34 -18.14 0.30
CA LEU A 291 -14.63 -18.16 0.99
C LEU A 291 -15.66 -18.81 0.07
N PHE A 292 -16.57 -19.56 0.67
CA PHE A 292 -17.76 -20.09 0.00
C PHE A 292 -18.97 -19.29 0.52
N PRO A 293 -19.64 -18.48 -0.34
CA PRO A 293 -20.68 -17.56 0.10
C PRO A 293 -21.93 -18.29 0.61
N VAL A 294 -22.22 -19.49 0.08
CA VAL A 294 -23.33 -20.33 0.52
C VAL A 294 -22.76 -21.58 1.16
N ALA A 295 -23.13 -21.84 2.42
CA ALA A 295 -22.56 -22.93 3.21
C ALA A 295 -22.90 -24.34 2.65
N THR A 296 -24.03 -24.47 1.94
CA THR A 296 -24.51 -25.72 1.35
C THR A 296 -24.14 -25.89 -0.13
N ASP A 297 -23.61 -24.81 -0.76
CA ASP A 297 -23.21 -24.81 -2.16
C ASP A 297 -21.75 -24.41 -2.31
N SER A 298 -20.94 -25.35 -2.79
CA SER A 298 -19.50 -25.12 -3.06
C SER A 298 -19.20 -24.80 -4.53
N THR A 299 -20.22 -24.65 -5.39
CA THR A 299 -20.02 -24.36 -6.81
C THR A 299 -19.56 -22.92 -7.06
N THR A 300 -19.85 -22.02 -6.13
CA THR A 300 -19.38 -20.62 -6.14
C THR A 300 -18.34 -20.39 -5.06
N ALA A 301 -17.18 -19.80 -5.43
CA ALA A 301 -16.14 -19.43 -4.48
C ALA A 301 -15.66 -17.98 -4.67
N ILE A 302 -15.32 -17.34 -3.56
CA ILE A 302 -14.71 -16.01 -3.55
C ILE A 302 -13.23 -16.14 -3.17
N LEU A 303 -12.34 -15.75 -4.08
CA LEU A 303 -10.92 -15.58 -3.81
C LEU A 303 -10.64 -14.12 -3.49
N LYS A 304 -10.62 -13.78 -2.20
CA LYS A 304 -10.28 -12.43 -1.74
C LYS A 304 -8.76 -12.25 -1.65
N ILE A 305 -8.23 -11.27 -2.40
CA ILE A 305 -6.80 -10.94 -2.40
C ILE A 305 -6.61 -9.49 -1.97
N ARG A 306 -6.23 -9.28 -0.71
CA ARG A 306 -6.06 -7.95 -0.11
C ARG A 306 -4.75 -7.27 -0.51
N ASN A 307 -3.72 -8.05 -0.84
CA ASN A 307 -2.47 -7.55 -1.42
C ASN A 307 -1.65 -8.69 -2.04
N PHE A 308 -0.71 -8.31 -2.91
CA PHE A 308 0.26 -9.23 -3.53
C PHE A 308 1.65 -9.18 -2.88
N SER A 309 1.79 -8.56 -1.71
CA SER A 309 3.07 -8.42 -1.00
C SER A 309 3.28 -9.49 0.06
N GLU A 310 2.23 -9.96 0.68
CA GLU A 310 2.25 -10.90 1.80
C GLU A 310 1.93 -12.34 1.36
N GLY A 311 2.27 -13.29 2.23
CA GLY A 311 2.11 -14.71 1.97
C GLY A 311 3.15 -15.28 1.00
N LYS A 312 3.08 -16.59 0.79
CA LYS A 312 3.93 -17.31 -0.14
C LYS A 312 3.29 -17.36 -1.53
N ILE A 313 4.08 -17.11 -2.57
CA ILE A 313 3.60 -17.17 -3.96
C ILE A 313 3.06 -18.56 -4.32
N LYS A 314 3.59 -19.63 -3.71
CA LYS A 314 3.13 -21.01 -3.91
C LYS A 314 1.74 -21.30 -3.30
N VAL A 315 1.14 -20.38 -2.53
CA VAL A 315 -0.19 -20.58 -1.93
C VAL A 315 -1.27 -20.82 -2.99
N TYR A 316 -1.09 -20.29 -4.19
CA TYR A 316 -2.03 -20.54 -5.30
C TYR A 316 -2.14 -22.03 -5.67
N ASP A 317 -1.08 -22.82 -5.50
CA ASP A 317 -1.14 -24.27 -5.72
C ASP A 317 -2.20 -24.91 -4.79
N THR A 318 -2.24 -24.49 -3.52
CA THR A 318 -3.24 -24.94 -2.54
C THR A 318 -4.62 -24.37 -2.85
N ILE A 319 -4.72 -23.07 -3.18
CA ILE A 319 -5.99 -22.42 -3.48
C ILE A 319 -6.68 -23.13 -4.65
N PHE A 320 -6.00 -23.28 -5.77
CA PHE A 320 -6.60 -23.89 -6.96
C PHE A 320 -6.85 -25.41 -6.79
N SER A 321 -6.07 -26.11 -5.95
CA SER A 321 -6.42 -27.48 -5.55
C SER A 321 -7.75 -27.55 -4.79
N VAL A 322 -8.01 -26.57 -3.91
CA VAL A 322 -9.29 -26.49 -3.17
C VAL A 322 -10.44 -26.19 -4.13
N LEU A 323 -10.28 -25.23 -5.07
CA LEU A 323 -11.31 -24.91 -6.06
C LEU A 323 -11.67 -26.12 -6.93
N HIS A 324 -10.67 -26.86 -7.39
CA HIS A 324 -10.88 -28.10 -8.15
C HIS A 324 -11.56 -29.20 -7.33
N ALA A 325 -11.12 -29.43 -6.10
CA ALA A 325 -11.68 -30.46 -5.23
C ALA A 325 -13.17 -30.22 -4.89
N ASN A 326 -13.61 -28.95 -4.90
CA ASN A 326 -15.00 -28.56 -4.67
C ASN A 326 -15.80 -28.35 -5.97
N ASN A 327 -15.23 -28.68 -7.14
CA ASN A 327 -15.87 -28.50 -8.44
C ASN A 327 -16.42 -27.09 -8.68
N VAL A 328 -15.69 -26.05 -8.22
CA VAL A 328 -16.14 -24.65 -8.35
C VAL A 328 -16.39 -24.30 -9.81
N GLU A 329 -17.61 -23.80 -10.11
CA GLU A 329 -18.06 -23.37 -11.44
C GLU A 329 -17.89 -21.86 -11.65
N ASP A 330 -18.09 -21.08 -10.59
CA ASP A 330 -18.04 -19.64 -10.60
C ASP A 330 -17.01 -19.13 -9.57
N LEU A 331 -15.97 -18.47 -10.07
CA LEU A 331 -14.91 -17.90 -9.24
C LEU A 331 -15.02 -16.37 -9.21
N ILE A 332 -15.27 -15.79 -8.05
CA ILE A 332 -15.26 -14.36 -7.82
C ILE A 332 -13.89 -13.98 -7.26
N ILE A 333 -13.10 -13.19 -7.98
CA ILE A 333 -11.81 -12.67 -7.50
C ILE A 333 -12.03 -11.25 -6.95
N ASP A 334 -11.98 -11.08 -5.63
CA ASP A 334 -12.15 -9.77 -4.99
C ASP A 334 -10.79 -9.07 -4.84
N LEU A 335 -10.55 -8.06 -5.68
CA LEU A 335 -9.36 -7.21 -5.69
C LEU A 335 -9.61 -5.81 -5.10
N ARG A 336 -10.79 -5.55 -4.56
CA ARG A 336 -11.12 -4.27 -3.92
C ARG A 336 -10.21 -4.01 -2.72
N GLY A 337 -9.76 -2.78 -2.58
CA GLY A 337 -8.83 -2.38 -1.53
C GLY A 337 -7.39 -2.86 -1.72
N ASN A 338 -7.06 -3.54 -2.83
CA ASN A 338 -5.75 -4.14 -3.08
C ASN A 338 -4.75 -3.14 -3.72
N PRO A 339 -3.73 -2.65 -2.99
CA PRO A 339 -2.77 -1.67 -3.50
C PRO A 339 -1.71 -2.29 -4.43
N GLY A 340 -1.81 -3.56 -4.77
CA GLY A 340 -0.82 -4.27 -5.57
C GLY A 340 0.21 -5.05 -4.76
N GLY A 341 1.44 -5.13 -5.26
CA GLY A 341 2.55 -5.86 -4.63
C GLY A 341 3.53 -6.45 -5.63
N ARG A 342 3.93 -7.70 -5.42
CA ARG A 342 5.00 -8.36 -6.19
C ARG A 342 4.52 -8.79 -7.58
N LEU A 343 5.26 -8.40 -8.63
CA LEU A 343 5.00 -8.85 -10.00
C LEU A 343 5.03 -10.39 -10.14
N ASN A 344 5.94 -11.07 -9.43
CA ASN A 344 6.00 -12.53 -9.46
C ASN A 344 4.76 -13.21 -8.85
N ASP A 345 4.04 -12.53 -7.97
CA ASP A 345 2.82 -13.04 -7.34
C ASP A 345 1.68 -13.06 -8.37
N ILE A 346 1.43 -11.94 -9.04
CA ILE A 346 0.42 -11.84 -10.10
C ILE A 346 0.79 -12.69 -11.33
N HIS A 347 2.07 -12.79 -11.68
CA HIS A 347 2.57 -13.68 -12.73
C HIS A 347 2.27 -15.15 -12.42
N ARG A 348 2.37 -15.59 -11.14
CA ARG A 348 1.98 -16.96 -10.79
C ARG A 348 0.46 -17.13 -10.84
N LEU A 349 -0.30 -16.17 -10.32
CA LEU A 349 -1.76 -16.20 -10.36
C LEU A 349 -2.28 -16.27 -11.80
N SER A 350 -1.73 -15.45 -12.71
CA SER A 350 -2.15 -15.44 -14.12
C SER A 350 -2.03 -16.82 -14.78
N ARG A 351 -1.06 -17.65 -14.38
CA ARG A 351 -0.91 -19.01 -14.90
C ARG A 351 -2.01 -19.98 -14.47
N TYR A 352 -2.77 -19.64 -13.44
CA TYR A 352 -3.96 -20.40 -13.02
C TYR A 352 -5.25 -19.89 -13.66
N LEU A 353 -5.24 -18.66 -14.19
CA LEU A 353 -6.43 -18.00 -14.73
C LEU A 353 -6.49 -18.00 -16.27
N ASN A 354 -5.46 -18.52 -16.94
CA ASN A 354 -5.43 -18.65 -18.39
C ASN A 354 -5.56 -20.13 -18.83
N ASP A 355 -6.16 -20.33 -19.99
CA ASP A 355 -6.41 -21.62 -20.62
C ASP A 355 -5.32 -22.05 -21.60
N SER A 356 -4.62 -21.09 -22.17
CA SER A 356 -3.60 -21.27 -23.20
C SER A 356 -2.30 -20.56 -22.82
N ALA A 357 -1.23 -20.87 -23.52
CA ALA A 357 0.06 -20.23 -23.32
C ALA A 357 0.03 -18.75 -23.73
N PHE A 358 0.75 -17.92 -22.99
CA PHE A 358 0.68 -16.45 -23.13
C PHE A 358 1.97 -15.76 -22.67
N VAL A 359 2.11 -14.50 -23.04
CA VAL A 359 3.06 -13.55 -22.46
C VAL A 359 2.27 -12.61 -21.55
N PHE A 360 2.71 -12.43 -20.30
CA PHE A 360 1.96 -11.67 -19.30
C PHE A 360 2.26 -10.19 -19.32
N THR A 361 3.55 -9.83 -19.41
CA THR A 361 3.98 -8.41 -19.48
C THR A 361 4.95 -8.24 -20.65
N GLN A 362 5.10 -7.00 -21.11
CA GLN A 362 6.20 -6.61 -21.96
C GLN A 362 7.52 -6.60 -21.16
N PRO A 363 8.70 -6.60 -21.82
CA PRO A 363 9.97 -6.27 -21.16
C PRO A 363 9.89 -4.90 -20.50
N ALA A 364 10.48 -4.73 -19.31
CA ALA A 364 10.41 -3.46 -18.59
C ALA A 364 11.35 -2.42 -19.20
N THR A 365 10.85 -1.21 -19.45
CA THR A 365 11.66 -0.07 -19.91
C THR A 365 12.41 0.60 -18.75
N ILE A 366 13.67 0.96 -18.94
CA ILE A 366 14.53 1.65 -17.99
C ILE A 366 15.28 2.80 -18.70
N THR A 367 15.74 3.81 -17.95
CA THR A 367 16.47 4.96 -18.53
C THR A 367 17.89 4.64 -18.96
N HIS A 368 18.62 3.85 -18.19
CA HIS A 368 20.00 3.47 -18.48
C HIS A 368 20.40 2.16 -17.80
N ARG A 369 21.44 1.47 -18.31
CA ARG A 369 21.90 0.17 -17.79
C ARG A 369 22.27 0.18 -16.30
N ALA A 370 22.77 1.30 -15.82
CA ALA A 370 23.14 1.48 -14.41
C ALA A 370 21.98 1.96 -13.51
N THR A 371 20.74 1.90 -13.99
CA THR A 371 19.54 2.42 -13.26
C THR A 371 19.43 1.84 -11.85
N TYR A 372 19.82 0.59 -11.65
CA TYR A 372 19.72 -0.11 -10.36
C TYR A 372 20.66 0.44 -9.28
N PHE A 373 21.76 1.13 -9.64
CA PHE A 373 22.60 1.82 -8.65
C PHE A 373 21.85 2.93 -7.91
N ASN A 374 20.75 3.44 -8.47
CA ASN A 374 19.89 4.39 -7.79
C ASN A 374 19.23 3.82 -6.52
N LEU A 375 19.22 2.49 -6.32
CA LEU A 375 18.82 1.84 -5.07
C LEU A 375 19.66 2.26 -3.86
N LEU A 376 20.88 2.73 -4.07
CA LEU A 376 21.75 3.25 -3.02
C LEU A 376 21.35 4.65 -2.57
N LYS A 377 20.69 5.43 -3.45
CA LYS A 377 20.28 6.80 -3.13
C LYS A 377 19.32 6.85 -1.95
N GLY A 378 19.48 7.86 -1.12
CA GLY A 378 18.63 8.09 0.06
C GLY A 378 18.91 7.17 1.25
N LYS A 379 19.82 6.19 1.14
CA LYS A 379 20.28 5.35 2.24
C LYS A 379 21.37 6.06 3.04
N SER A 380 21.56 5.67 4.31
CA SER A 380 22.70 6.13 5.11
C SER A 380 24.03 5.64 4.52
N ILE A 381 25.12 6.37 4.74
CA ILE A 381 26.45 6.02 4.21
C ILE A 381 26.86 4.58 4.58
N PRO A 382 26.73 4.10 5.84
CA PRO A 382 27.04 2.72 6.17
C PRO A 382 26.19 1.71 5.37
N ALA A 383 24.89 1.99 5.20
CA ALA A 383 24.01 1.13 4.41
C ALA A 383 24.35 1.14 2.92
N GLN A 384 24.82 2.27 2.38
CA GLN A 384 25.33 2.34 1.00
C GLN A 384 26.59 1.49 0.81
N VAL A 385 27.56 1.62 1.73
CA VAL A 385 28.83 0.87 1.68
C VAL A 385 28.55 -0.64 1.78
N PHE A 386 27.71 -1.06 2.72
CA PHE A 386 27.37 -2.48 2.90
C PHE A 386 26.60 -3.06 1.70
N ALA A 387 25.65 -2.32 1.15
CA ALA A 387 24.80 -2.78 0.07
C ALA A 387 25.45 -2.66 -1.34
N SER A 388 26.50 -1.83 -1.50
CA SER A 388 27.09 -1.52 -2.81
C SER A 388 27.62 -2.73 -3.57
N PRO A 389 28.32 -3.73 -2.98
CA PRO A 389 28.78 -4.89 -3.72
C PRO A 389 27.61 -5.70 -4.30
N PHE A 390 26.55 -5.93 -3.51
CA PHE A 390 25.38 -6.69 -3.93
C PHE A 390 24.57 -5.95 -5.01
N ILE A 391 24.36 -4.65 -4.81
CA ILE A 391 23.67 -3.81 -5.78
C ILE A 391 24.53 -3.64 -7.05
N GLY A 392 25.85 -3.59 -6.92
CA GLY A 392 26.79 -3.54 -8.04
C GLY A 392 26.67 -4.77 -8.93
N ILE A 393 26.77 -5.97 -8.36
CA ILE A 393 26.60 -7.24 -9.08
C ILE A 393 25.20 -7.33 -9.71
N TYR A 394 24.15 -7.03 -8.93
CA TYR A 394 22.78 -7.01 -9.43
C TYR A 394 22.60 -6.05 -10.61
N SER A 395 23.13 -4.82 -10.50
CA SER A 395 23.09 -3.80 -11.56
C SER A 395 23.82 -4.24 -12.81
N LEU A 396 24.98 -4.88 -12.64
CA LEU A 396 25.77 -5.39 -13.76
C LEU A 396 24.99 -6.49 -14.51
N VAL A 397 24.52 -7.51 -13.81
CA VAL A 397 23.76 -8.62 -14.40
C VAL A 397 22.50 -8.12 -15.13
N ARG A 398 21.74 -7.22 -14.49
CA ARG A 398 20.52 -6.65 -15.10
C ARG A 398 20.85 -5.68 -16.23
N GLY A 399 21.92 -4.90 -16.10
CA GLY A 399 22.37 -3.95 -17.11
C GLY A 399 22.86 -4.65 -18.38
N VAL A 400 23.60 -5.76 -18.26
CA VAL A 400 24.03 -6.58 -19.40
C VAL A 400 22.84 -7.21 -20.12
N SER A 401 21.82 -7.65 -19.38
CA SER A 401 20.61 -8.23 -19.97
C SER A 401 19.70 -7.21 -20.69
N ALA A 402 19.96 -5.90 -20.52
CA ALA A 402 19.18 -4.85 -21.14
C ALA A 402 19.55 -4.68 -22.62
N LYS A 403 18.55 -4.66 -23.49
CA LYS A 403 18.67 -4.47 -24.94
C LYS A 403 17.88 -3.23 -25.37
N ARG A 404 18.29 -2.57 -26.46
CA ARG A 404 17.48 -1.52 -27.08
C ARG A 404 16.43 -2.18 -27.98
N ASN A 405 15.19 -1.70 -27.90
CA ASN A 405 14.14 -2.05 -28.86
C ASN A 405 14.25 -1.18 -30.13
N GLU A 406 13.33 -1.39 -31.07
CA GLU A 406 13.26 -0.65 -32.35
C GLU A 406 13.14 0.86 -32.16
N ASP A 407 12.41 1.31 -31.12
CA ASP A 407 12.27 2.73 -30.76
C ASP A 407 13.51 3.31 -30.03
N GLY A 408 14.58 2.53 -29.88
CA GLY A 408 15.78 2.92 -29.17
C GLY A 408 15.68 2.90 -27.64
N LEU A 409 14.53 2.47 -27.08
CA LEU A 409 14.30 2.38 -25.64
C LEU A 409 15.05 1.18 -25.03
N LEU A 410 15.65 1.38 -23.87
CA LEU A 410 16.38 0.34 -23.18
C LEU A 410 15.42 -0.55 -22.38
N GLN A 411 15.34 -1.83 -22.74
CA GLN A 411 14.44 -2.80 -22.15
C GLN A 411 15.17 -3.92 -21.42
N VAL A 412 14.64 -4.33 -20.26
CA VAL A 412 15.11 -5.44 -19.44
C VAL A 412 14.08 -6.58 -19.47
N PRO A 413 14.47 -7.80 -19.87
CA PRO A 413 13.56 -8.93 -19.86
C PRO A 413 13.14 -9.29 -18.42
N LEU A 414 11.84 -9.53 -18.24
CA LEU A 414 11.25 -10.01 -17.00
C LEU A 414 10.92 -11.53 -17.14
N LYS A 415 10.74 -12.22 -16.02
CA LYS A 415 10.20 -13.59 -16.06
C LYS A 415 8.81 -13.63 -16.70
N SER A 416 8.03 -12.58 -16.44
CA SER A 416 6.67 -12.39 -16.95
C SER A 416 6.60 -11.96 -18.42
N SER A 417 7.73 -11.51 -19.01
CA SER A 417 7.81 -11.16 -20.44
C SER A 417 8.26 -12.29 -21.35
N LYS A 418 8.28 -13.50 -20.80
CA LYS A 418 8.53 -14.73 -21.57
C LYS A 418 7.22 -15.46 -21.81
N TYR A 419 7.18 -16.24 -22.90
CA TYR A 419 6.10 -17.16 -23.18
C TYR A 419 6.01 -18.24 -22.09
N ILE A 420 4.82 -18.44 -21.53
CA ILE A 420 4.59 -19.35 -20.41
C ILE A 420 3.31 -20.16 -20.61
N ASN A 421 3.34 -21.40 -20.11
CA ASN A 421 2.17 -22.28 -20.10
C ASN A 421 1.34 -22.07 -18.83
N PRO A 422 0.02 -22.28 -18.89
CA PRO A 422 -0.84 -22.43 -17.73
C PRO A 422 -0.29 -23.47 -16.74
N LYS A 423 -0.83 -23.46 -15.53
CA LYS A 423 -0.58 -24.49 -14.53
C LYS A 423 -1.50 -25.70 -14.77
N PRO A 424 -1.11 -26.93 -14.32
CA PRO A 424 -1.97 -28.12 -14.50
C PRO A 424 -3.36 -27.97 -13.88
N LEU A 425 -3.47 -27.22 -12.77
CA LEU A 425 -4.75 -26.93 -12.10
C LEU A 425 -5.25 -25.51 -12.47
N ASN A 426 -5.12 -25.11 -13.73
CA ASN A 426 -5.68 -23.83 -14.17
C ASN A 426 -7.21 -23.89 -14.16
N TYR A 427 -7.79 -22.73 -13.90
CA TYR A 427 -9.23 -22.55 -13.80
C TYR A 427 -9.77 -21.99 -15.12
N THR A 428 -10.58 -22.77 -15.81
CA THR A 428 -11.08 -22.45 -17.15
C THR A 428 -12.57 -22.05 -17.18
N LYS A 429 -13.26 -22.19 -16.05
CA LYS A 429 -14.68 -21.89 -15.90
C LYS A 429 -14.93 -20.37 -15.72
N ASN A 430 -16.08 -19.96 -15.21
CA ASN A 430 -16.49 -18.56 -15.13
C ASN A 430 -15.67 -17.77 -14.09
N ILE A 431 -15.26 -16.55 -14.45
CA ILE A 431 -14.55 -15.66 -13.54
C ILE A 431 -15.26 -14.30 -13.52
N TYR A 432 -15.54 -13.83 -12.32
CA TYR A 432 -15.89 -12.44 -12.02
C TYR A 432 -14.74 -11.78 -11.26
N VAL A 433 -14.52 -10.49 -11.49
CA VAL A 433 -13.52 -9.70 -10.77
C VAL A 433 -14.18 -8.47 -10.18
N LEU A 434 -14.12 -8.36 -8.85
CA LEU A 434 -14.55 -7.17 -8.13
C LEU A 434 -13.38 -6.18 -8.04
N THR A 435 -13.62 -4.94 -8.48
CA THR A 435 -12.64 -3.85 -8.49
C THR A 435 -13.16 -2.57 -7.86
N ASP A 436 -12.24 -1.75 -7.35
CA ASP A 436 -12.47 -0.40 -6.85
C ASP A 436 -11.30 0.53 -7.17
N GLY A 437 -11.40 1.81 -6.80
CA GLY A 437 -10.33 2.78 -6.98
C GLY A 437 -9.02 2.42 -6.27
N MET A 438 -9.02 1.49 -5.30
CA MET A 438 -7.80 1.01 -4.65
C MET A 438 -7.23 -0.25 -5.29
N THR A 439 -7.88 -0.83 -6.28
CA THR A 439 -7.30 -1.87 -7.15
C THR A 439 -6.17 -1.24 -7.97
N PHE A 440 -4.93 -1.32 -7.44
CA PHE A 440 -3.82 -0.49 -7.89
C PHE A 440 -2.57 -1.31 -8.21
N SER A 441 -1.66 -0.76 -9.06
CA SER A 441 -0.35 -1.36 -9.35
C SER A 441 -0.46 -2.81 -9.85
N ALA A 442 0.13 -3.79 -9.17
CA ALA A 442 0.06 -5.21 -9.55
C ALA A 442 -1.40 -5.71 -9.66
N ALA A 443 -2.33 -5.20 -8.85
CA ALA A 443 -3.74 -5.56 -8.95
C ALA A 443 -4.37 -5.01 -10.25
N ALA A 444 -4.02 -3.80 -10.67
CA ALA A 444 -4.44 -3.26 -11.96
C ALA A 444 -3.82 -4.02 -13.14
N ILE A 445 -2.53 -4.40 -13.07
CA ILE A 445 -1.86 -5.17 -14.14
C ILE A 445 -2.52 -6.53 -14.37
N ILE A 446 -2.88 -7.28 -13.31
CA ILE A 446 -3.59 -8.56 -13.49
C ILE A 446 -5.01 -8.33 -14.00
N SER A 447 -5.69 -7.26 -13.55
CA SER A 447 -7.00 -6.86 -14.07
C SER A 447 -6.95 -6.51 -15.56
N SER A 448 -5.96 -5.71 -15.99
CA SER A 448 -5.74 -5.38 -17.41
C SER A 448 -5.53 -6.64 -18.26
N HIS A 449 -4.74 -7.58 -17.75
CA HIS A 449 -4.47 -8.84 -18.44
C HIS A 449 -5.75 -9.67 -18.62
N LEU A 450 -6.55 -9.84 -17.57
CA LEU A 450 -7.80 -10.61 -17.63
C LEU A 450 -8.85 -9.92 -18.50
N LYS A 451 -8.99 -8.60 -18.36
CA LYS A 451 -9.94 -7.78 -19.15
C LYS A 451 -9.59 -7.81 -20.65
N GLY A 452 -8.31 -7.55 -20.98
CA GLY A 452 -7.86 -7.52 -22.37
C GLY A 452 -7.87 -8.88 -23.09
N ARG A 453 -8.02 -9.98 -22.34
CA ARG A 453 -8.23 -11.33 -22.85
C ARG A 453 -9.70 -11.78 -22.81
N ASN A 454 -10.60 -10.93 -22.40
CA ASN A 454 -12.02 -11.26 -22.16
C ASN A 454 -12.19 -12.50 -21.25
N ARG A 455 -11.28 -12.66 -20.28
CA ARG A 455 -11.24 -13.86 -19.42
C ARG A 455 -12.17 -13.76 -18.22
N ALA A 456 -12.62 -12.58 -17.87
CA ALA A 456 -13.46 -12.32 -16.71
C ALA A 456 -14.44 -11.18 -16.95
N ILE A 457 -15.57 -11.21 -16.23
CA ILE A 457 -16.53 -10.11 -16.13
C ILE A 457 -16.12 -9.25 -14.93
N PHE A 458 -15.96 -7.95 -15.15
CA PHE A 458 -15.57 -6.99 -14.13
C PHE A 458 -16.78 -6.24 -13.57
N VAL A 459 -16.91 -6.23 -12.24
CA VAL A 459 -17.99 -5.55 -11.51
C VAL A 459 -17.43 -4.64 -10.45
N GLY A 460 -18.01 -3.46 -10.26
CA GLY A 460 -17.59 -2.48 -9.26
C GLY A 460 -17.16 -1.16 -9.87
N GLU A 461 -16.07 -0.58 -9.41
CA GLU A 461 -15.54 0.70 -9.89
C GLU A 461 -14.32 0.50 -10.81
N GLU A 462 -13.98 1.54 -11.59
CA GLU A 462 -12.74 1.60 -12.35
C GLU A 462 -11.53 1.45 -11.43
N THR A 463 -10.53 0.64 -11.86
CA THR A 463 -9.30 0.46 -11.07
C THR A 463 -8.50 1.75 -10.97
N GLY A 464 -7.87 2.01 -9.82
CA GLY A 464 -7.06 3.22 -9.63
C GLY A 464 -5.69 3.18 -10.32
N GLY A 465 -5.21 1.99 -10.69
CA GLY A 465 -4.05 1.85 -11.58
C GLY A 465 -4.48 1.79 -13.03
N THR A 466 -3.68 2.36 -13.96
CA THR A 466 -4.05 2.42 -15.38
C THR A 466 -3.99 1.06 -16.07
N PHE A 467 -4.80 0.92 -17.13
CA PHE A 467 -4.86 -0.28 -17.96
C PHE A 467 -3.51 -0.56 -18.62
N ASN A 468 -2.86 0.46 -19.15
CA ASN A 468 -1.66 0.33 -19.99
C ASN A 468 -0.37 0.13 -19.20
N GLY A 469 -0.44 0.10 -17.87
CA GLY A 469 0.69 -0.19 -17.01
C GLY A 469 1.09 0.98 -16.11
N THR A 470 2.26 0.90 -15.49
CA THR A 470 2.71 1.87 -14.49
C THR A 470 4.22 1.95 -14.43
N VAL A 471 4.77 3.06 -13.93
CA VAL A 471 6.21 3.20 -13.67
C VAL A 471 6.50 2.90 -12.21
N ALA A 472 7.03 1.70 -11.95
CA ALA A 472 7.23 1.15 -10.61
C ALA A 472 8.54 0.34 -10.50
N GLY A 473 8.43 -0.92 -10.10
CA GLY A 473 9.52 -1.90 -9.97
C GLY A 473 10.47 -1.56 -8.84
N VAL A 474 11.52 -0.81 -9.14
CA VAL A 474 12.48 -0.29 -8.17
C VAL A 474 12.15 1.18 -7.88
N MET A 475 11.97 1.54 -6.61
CA MET A 475 11.47 2.86 -6.23
C MET A 475 12.34 3.48 -5.11
N PRO A 476 13.51 4.07 -5.46
CA PRO A 476 14.32 4.80 -4.50
C PRO A 476 13.58 6.02 -3.95
N VAL A 477 13.98 6.42 -2.76
CA VAL A 477 13.53 7.65 -2.12
C VAL A 477 14.71 8.59 -2.00
N LEU A 478 14.70 9.68 -2.76
CA LEU A 478 15.71 10.72 -2.74
C LEU A 478 15.38 11.75 -1.66
N LYS A 479 16.39 12.25 -0.99
CA LYS A 479 16.26 13.38 -0.06
C LYS A 479 16.77 14.64 -0.75
N LEU A 480 15.95 15.68 -0.82
CA LEU A 480 16.33 16.94 -1.41
C LEU A 480 17.45 17.61 -0.58
N PRO A 481 18.41 18.30 -1.24
CA PRO A 481 19.61 18.81 -0.57
C PRO A 481 19.33 19.81 0.55
N HIS A 482 18.34 20.69 0.40
CA HIS A 482 18.08 21.78 1.33
C HIS A 482 16.82 21.56 2.17
N SER A 483 15.66 21.40 1.57
CA SER A 483 14.37 21.20 2.26
C SER A 483 14.30 19.86 2.99
N LYS A 484 15.13 18.89 2.60
CA LYS A 484 15.09 17.50 3.11
C LYS A 484 13.80 16.76 2.82
N LEU A 485 12.92 17.30 1.99
CA LEU A 485 11.78 16.58 1.45
C LEU A 485 12.24 15.31 0.73
N LYS A 486 11.35 14.33 0.67
CA LYS A 486 11.68 13.02 0.10
C LYS A 486 10.89 12.80 -1.19
N LEU A 487 11.60 12.67 -2.30
CA LEU A 487 11.07 12.34 -3.61
C LEU A 487 11.18 10.83 -3.84
N ARG A 488 10.05 10.15 -4.01
CA ARG A 488 10.00 8.75 -4.47
C ARG A 488 9.83 8.71 -5.98
N VAL A 489 10.62 7.89 -6.68
CA VAL A 489 10.59 7.78 -8.13
C VAL A 489 10.60 6.31 -8.55
N GLY A 490 9.71 5.93 -9.47
CA GLY A 490 9.76 4.63 -10.14
C GLY A 490 10.86 4.60 -11.20
N LEU A 491 11.57 3.48 -11.33
CA LEU A 491 12.70 3.33 -12.26
C LEU A 491 12.42 2.40 -13.44
N MET A 492 11.25 1.77 -13.47
CA MET A 492 10.92 0.77 -14.48
C MET A 492 9.48 0.94 -14.94
N THR A 493 9.27 1.08 -16.23
CA THR A 493 7.91 0.97 -16.80
C THR A 493 7.56 -0.51 -16.95
N ILE A 494 6.43 -0.89 -16.40
CA ILE A 494 5.89 -2.25 -16.45
C ILE A 494 4.53 -2.18 -17.14
N LYS A 495 4.45 -2.77 -18.34
CA LYS A 495 3.24 -2.79 -19.16
C LYS A 495 2.70 -4.22 -19.27
N PRO A 496 1.39 -4.46 -19.09
CA PRO A 496 0.78 -5.74 -19.50
C PRO A 496 0.92 -5.90 -21.01
N THR A 497 0.80 -7.12 -21.51
CA THR A 497 0.83 -7.38 -22.97
C THR A 497 -0.37 -6.79 -23.66
N GLN A 498 -1.55 -6.87 -23.04
CA GLN A 498 -2.77 -6.24 -23.48
C GLN A 498 -2.71 -4.74 -23.24
N GLN A 499 -3.07 -3.96 -24.24
CA GLN A 499 -3.09 -2.50 -24.19
C GLN A 499 -4.44 -1.99 -24.70
N THR A 500 -4.84 -0.81 -24.27
CA THR A 500 -6.02 -0.08 -24.79
C THR A 500 -5.57 1.23 -25.46
N LYS A 501 -6.41 1.76 -26.35
CA LYS A 501 -6.22 3.08 -26.96
C LYS A 501 -6.55 4.23 -25.97
N GLU A 502 -7.32 3.95 -24.93
CA GLU A 502 -7.63 4.94 -23.88
C GLU A 502 -6.47 5.05 -22.90
N GLU A 503 -5.55 5.96 -23.19
CA GLU A 503 -4.40 6.21 -22.32
C GLU A 503 -4.79 6.93 -21.02
N GLY A 504 -4.20 6.49 -19.92
CA GLY A 504 -4.31 7.18 -18.63
C GLY A 504 -5.56 6.85 -17.81
N TYR A 505 -6.35 5.85 -18.23
CA TYR A 505 -7.49 5.34 -17.47
C TYR A 505 -7.25 3.93 -16.97
N GLY A 506 -7.98 3.54 -15.94
CA GLY A 506 -7.91 2.21 -15.32
C GLY A 506 -8.67 1.15 -16.13
N VAL A 507 -8.81 -0.02 -15.52
CA VAL A 507 -9.70 -1.07 -16.04
C VAL A 507 -11.13 -0.68 -15.70
N LYS A 508 -11.90 -0.27 -16.69
CA LYS A 508 -13.32 0.01 -16.54
C LYS A 508 -14.08 -1.30 -16.35
N PRO A 509 -14.97 -1.40 -15.34
CA PRO A 509 -15.78 -2.60 -15.16
C PRO A 509 -16.80 -2.76 -16.30
N ASP A 510 -17.28 -3.99 -16.51
CA ASP A 510 -18.39 -4.27 -17.42
C ASP A 510 -19.71 -3.77 -16.82
N ILE A 511 -19.83 -3.93 -15.49
CA ILE A 511 -20.97 -3.49 -14.70
C ILE A 511 -20.46 -2.51 -13.63
N TYR A 512 -20.78 -1.24 -13.81
CA TYR A 512 -20.38 -0.20 -12.87
C TYR A 512 -21.32 -0.17 -11.66
N ILE A 513 -20.78 -0.48 -10.49
CA ILE A 513 -21.49 -0.40 -9.21
C ILE A 513 -20.56 0.23 -8.19
N LYS A 514 -20.89 1.45 -7.76
CA LYS A 514 -20.18 2.16 -6.67
C LYS A 514 -21.03 2.04 -5.40
N PRO A 515 -20.47 1.56 -4.28
CA PRO A 515 -21.18 1.56 -3.00
C PRO A 515 -21.58 2.98 -2.58
N THR A 516 -22.80 3.15 -2.10
CA THR A 516 -23.31 4.39 -1.53
C THR A 516 -22.92 4.53 -0.05
N ILE A 517 -23.13 5.72 0.52
CA ILE A 517 -23.03 5.91 1.98
C ILE A 517 -24.02 4.98 2.71
N GLY A 518 -25.23 4.79 2.15
CA GLY A 518 -26.21 3.85 2.70
C GLY A 518 -25.70 2.42 2.74
N ASP A 519 -25.06 1.94 1.67
CA ASP A 519 -24.44 0.60 1.63
C ASP A 519 -23.33 0.47 2.67
N PHE A 520 -22.49 1.50 2.82
CA PHE A 520 -21.43 1.51 3.84
C PHE A 520 -22.01 1.44 5.27
N LEU A 521 -23.07 2.19 5.56
CA LEU A 521 -23.72 2.23 6.88
C LEU A 521 -24.47 0.93 7.20
N ASN A 522 -25.14 0.34 6.20
CA ASN A 522 -25.91 -0.91 6.35
C ASN A 522 -25.05 -2.17 6.15
N GLU A 523 -23.76 -2.02 5.85
CA GLU A 523 -22.84 -3.13 5.58
C GLU A 523 -23.30 -4.03 4.41
N THR A 524 -23.98 -3.47 3.42
CA THR A 524 -24.36 -4.15 2.18
C THR A 524 -23.25 -4.10 1.15
N ASP A 525 -23.20 -5.10 0.28
CA ASP A 525 -22.19 -5.20 -0.79
C ASP A 525 -22.90 -5.34 -2.16
N PRO A 526 -23.37 -4.22 -2.74
CA PRO A 526 -24.22 -4.27 -3.94
C PRO A 526 -23.50 -4.89 -5.15
N ALA A 527 -22.17 -4.76 -5.24
CA ALA A 527 -21.41 -5.37 -6.34
C ALA A 527 -21.30 -6.90 -6.20
N LEU A 528 -21.08 -7.40 -4.99
CA LEU A 528 -21.09 -8.84 -4.72
C LEU A 528 -22.49 -9.43 -4.86
N GLU A 529 -23.50 -8.77 -4.33
CA GLU A 529 -24.90 -9.19 -4.42
C GLU A 529 -25.36 -9.28 -5.89
N TYR A 530 -24.96 -8.32 -6.73
CA TYR A 530 -25.21 -8.38 -8.17
C TYR A 530 -24.63 -9.66 -8.78
N ILE A 531 -23.36 -9.99 -8.53
CA ILE A 531 -22.71 -11.18 -9.07
C ILE A 531 -23.42 -12.46 -8.60
N LEU A 532 -23.73 -12.56 -7.30
CA LEU A 532 -24.40 -13.74 -6.74
C LEU A 532 -25.78 -13.96 -7.37
N LYS A 533 -26.55 -12.89 -7.59
CA LYS A 533 -27.84 -12.93 -8.28
C LYS A 533 -27.71 -13.36 -9.73
N GLU A 534 -26.71 -12.86 -10.46
CA GLU A 534 -26.42 -13.26 -11.85
C GLU A 534 -26.05 -14.76 -11.94
N ILE A 535 -25.28 -15.25 -10.96
CA ILE A 535 -24.93 -16.67 -10.88
C ILE A 535 -26.18 -17.52 -10.62
N GLU A 536 -27.00 -17.12 -9.64
CA GLU A 536 -28.26 -17.83 -9.30
C GLU A 536 -29.24 -17.90 -10.48
N GLN A 537 -29.32 -16.85 -11.31
CA GLN A 537 -30.21 -16.84 -12.48
C GLN A 537 -29.71 -17.72 -13.64
N ARG A 538 -28.41 -18.09 -13.66
CA ARG A 538 -27.84 -18.99 -14.68
C ARG A 538 -27.98 -20.47 -14.34
N HIS A 539 -28.09 -20.80 -13.07
CA HIS A 539 -28.27 -22.17 -12.57
C HIS A 539 -29.77 -22.45 -12.29
#